data_17dbf9974eb3b9bdc5aadf6ece53b3ae
#
_entry.id   17dbf9974eb3b9bdc5aadf6ece53b3ae
#
_cell.length_a   1.000
_cell.length_b   1.000
_cell.length_c   1.000
_cell.angle_alpha   90.00
_cell.angle_beta   90.00
_cell.angle_gamma   90.00
#
_symmetry.space_group_name_H-M   'P 1'
#
loop_
_entity.id
_entity.type
_entity.pdbx_description
1 polymer ?
#
loop_
_entity_poly.entity_id
_entity_poly.type
_entity_poly.pdbx_seq_one_letter_code
_entity_poly.pdbx_strand_id
1 'polypeptide(L)'
;MNTGKTALLALAAIALTQQANAQTKPTKDTVKKMADQTPFDGMDQTWINGNDRRDSSIFHIPYFSPEIFVDANATYSFANPIDHTVVGSTALARDNEMEISQLGFGGDFSYGGARARFMTQFGTRDEVVPRNDYSPYRGQYDLQDAYRYISEAYGGYHFNVLHGINVDGGLFMSYIGLNSYYQVENWDYQASYTSDNTPWFFSGIRTQIFVTNTLKIEPWIINGWQSYATFNDMPGFGGNITWCPTENFKILTNDYYGSDAAGIVGRHRFHSDNSFLNRYFHRAKTSSGITQMAFSFTYDIGDEKGGGVNGFHGSATDGPAQFFTSAMFYNRIWFAHGKLAWLIGGGVMNNPGRYLVLEPTGQASDLPTPTAVVLPNGTVLQTTTQTGTAPFTQNPGDPFHAWDFSTNISWMPSQSFEFRLEYVYRYASVPYFAGPGGVTSPTGYTTTPIPAGWVPDLLTHENRVIMAILVRF
;
A
#
# COMPACT_ATOMS: atom_id res chain seq x y z
N MET A 1 24.70 1.58 -23.26
CA MET A 1 23.95 0.47 -22.67
C MET A 1 24.78 -0.40 -21.71
N ASN A 2 25.63 0.12 -20.86
CA ASN A 2 26.44 -0.72 -19.93
C ASN A 2 26.73 -0.07 -18.55
N THR A 3 26.17 1.08 -18.27
CA THR A 3 26.50 1.81 -17.01
C THR A 3 25.75 1.31 -15.77
N GLY A 4 24.56 0.75 -15.93
CA GLY A 4 23.77 0.25 -14.78
C GLY A 4 24.30 -1.07 -14.20
N LYS A 5 24.84 -1.96 -15.02
CA LYS A 5 25.43 -3.23 -14.55
C LYS A 5 26.71 -3.03 -13.76
N THR A 6 27.49 -1.99 -14.11
CA THR A 6 28.74 -1.68 -13.44
C THR A 6 28.53 -1.09 -12.03
N ALA A 7 27.48 -0.31 -11.83
CA ALA A 7 27.16 0.28 -10.52
C ALA A 7 26.67 -0.77 -9.50
N LEU A 8 25.85 -1.74 -9.94
CA LEU A 8 25.37 -2.82 -9.08
C LEU A 8 26.49 -3.76 -8.63
N LEU A 9 27.41 -4.07 -9.55
CA LEU A 9 28.61 -4.88 -9.26
C LEU A 9 29.59 -4.14 -8.34
N ALA A 10 29.69 -2.82 -8.44
CA ALA A 10 30.55 -2.02 -7.57
C ALA A 10 30.04 -1.98 -6.12
N LEU A 11 28.72 -1.83 -5.92
CA LEU A 11 28.11 -1.88 -4.58
C LEU A 11 28.22 -3.27 -3.94
N ALA A 12 28.05 -4.33 -4.71
CA ALA A 12 28.24 -5.71 -4.25
C ALA A 12 29.71 -6.01 -3.94
N ALA A 13 30.65 -5.48 -4.73
CA ALA A 13 32.08 -5.66 -4.51
C ALA A 13 32.60 -4.92 -3.27
N ILE A 14 32.09 -3.72 -2.98
CA ILE A 14 32.41 -2.97 -1.76
C ILE A 14 31.91 -3.70 -0.50
N ALA A 15 30.72 -4.31 -0.57
CA ALA A 15 30.20 -5.12 0.53
C ALA A 15 31.02 -6.40 0.77
N LEU A 16 31.47 -7.04 -0.28
CA LEU A 16 32.24 -8.30 -0.19
C LEU A 16 33.73 -8.11 0.28
N THR A 17 34.32 -6.99 -0.03
CA THR A 17 35.75 -6.73 0.39
C THR A 17 35.88 -6.38 1.87
N GLN A 18 34.81 -5.94 2.54
CA GLN A 18 34.82 -5.71 3.99
C GLN A 18 34.56 -6.98 4.83
N GLN A 19 34.01 -8.05 4.23
CA GLN A 19 33.76 -9.31 4.94
C GLN A 19 34.98 -10.14 5.31
N ALA A 20 36.10 -9.93 4.66
CA ALA A 20 37.30 -10.74 4.88
C ALA A 20 37.99 -10.54 6.26
N ASN A 21 37.60 -9.52 7.03
CA ASN A 21 38.19 -9.18 8.31
C ASN A 21 37.28 -9.30 9.56
N ALA A 22 36.06 -9.85 9.45
CA ALA A 22 35.05 -9.77 10.51
C ALA A 22 34.63 -11.13 11.10
N GLN A 23 35.51 -12.12 11.19
CA GLN A 23 35.25 -13.36 11.94
C GLN A 23 35.90 -13.35 13.32
N THR A 24 35.71 -12.31 14.12
CA THR A 24 35.95 -12.39 15.58
C THR A 24 34.57 -12.49 16.28
N LYS A 25 34.46 -13.46 17.21
CA LYS A 25 33.25 -13.57 18.09
C LYS A 25 33.00 -12.21 18.72
N PRO A 26 31.73 -11.70 18.70
CA PRO A 26 31.42 -10.41 19.26
C PRO A 26 31.78 -10.39 20.75
N THR A 27 32.61 -9.46 21.16
CA THR A 27 32.89 -9.18 22.57
C THR A 27 31.71 -8.46 23.20
N LYS A 28 31.61 -8.48 24.57
CA LYS A 28 30.56 -7.73 25.29
C LYS A 28 30.50 -6.25 24.88
N ASP A 29 31.65 -5.65 24.55
CA ASP A 29 31.73 -4.25 24.10
C ASP A 29 31.18 -4.06 22.66
N THR A 30 31.28 -5.06 21.80
CA THR A 30 30.70 -5.05 20.45
C THR A 30 29.18 -5.14 20.52
N VAL A 31 28.65 -5.98 21.45
CA VAL A 31 27.20 -6.08 21.68
C VAL A 31 26.64 -4.78 22.26
N LYS A 32 27.35 -4.13 23.18
CA LYS A 32 26.97 -2.81 23.72
C LYS A 32 27.01 -1.71 22.65
N LYS A 33 28.04 -1.70 21.77
CA LYS A 33 28.13 -0.79 20.63
C LYS A 33 27.02 -1.00 19.61
N MET A 34 26.55 -2.23 19.39
CA MET A 34 25.40 -2.52 18.54
C MET A 34 24.09 -1.99 19.16
N ALA A 35 23.90 -2.10 20.47
CA ALA A 35 22.75 -1.53 21.16
C ALA A 35 22.72 0.01 21.10
N ASP A 36 23.87 0.66 21.15
CA ASP A 36 24.00 2.12 21.04
C ASP A 36 23.75 2.67 19.60
N GLN A 37 23.55 1.79 18.62
CA GLN A 37 23.35 2.15 17.20
C GLN A 37 21.93 1.79 16.69
N THR A 38 21.01 1.40 17.54
CA THR A 38 19.63 1.05 17.15
C THR A 38 18.95 2.27 16.51
N PRO A 39 18.47 2.14 15.27
CA PRO A 39 17.78 3.24 14.59
C PRO A 39 16.53 3.66 15.35
N PHE A 40 16.29 4.97 15.47
CA PHE A 40 15.15 5.57 16.17
C PHE A 40 15.04 5.18 17.67
N ASP A 41 16.15 4.74 18.27
CA ASP A 41 16.18 4.32 19.66
C ASP A 41 15.71 5.40 20.63
N GLY A 42 14.91 5.02 21.62
CA GLY A 42 14.32 5.91 22.61
C GLY A 42 13.17 6.79 22.11
N MET A 43 12.73 6.62 20.85
CA MET A 43 11.59 7.37 20.29
C MET A 43 10.29 6.60 20.42
N ASP A 44 9.25 7.21 21.01
CA ASP A 44 7.89 6.69 20.98
C ASP A 44 7.28 6.89 19.58
N GLN A 45 7.13 5.81 18.81
CA GLN A 45 6.50 5.79 17.50
C GLN A 45 5.13 5.10 17.47
N THR A 46 4.59 4.71 18.62
CA THR A 46 3.31 3.98 18.74
C THR A 46 2.08 4.82 18.38
N TRP A 47 2.25 6.13 18.29
CA TRP A 47 1.18 7.08 17.90
C TRP A 47 1.11 7.34 16.40
N ILE A 48 2.10 6.92 15.61
CA ILE A 48 2.22 7.24 14.19
C ILE A 48 1.19 6.44 13.39
N ASN A 49 0.46 7.09 12.49
CA ASN A 49 -0.43 6.41 11.55
C ASN A 49 0.38 5.46 10.65
N GLY A 50 -0.10 4.25 10.45
CA GLY A 50 0.59 3.23 9.68
C GLY A 50 1.72 2.50 10.43
N ASN A 51 1.85 2.72 11.74
CA ASN A 51 2.82 2.01 12.58
C ASN A 51 2.14 1.15 13.65
N ASP A 52 2.85 0.11 14.08
CA ASP A 52 2.42 -0.71 15.22
C ASP A 52 2.31 0.15 16.49
N ARG A 53 1.16 0.10 17.14
CA ARG A 53 0.88 0.82 18.39
C ARG A 53 1.33 0.09 19.66
N ARG A 54 1.89 -1.12 19.54
CA ARG A 54 2.41 -1.90 20.68
C ARG A 54 3.81 -1.40 21.06
N ASP A 55 4.06 -1.33 22.36
CA ASP A 55 5.39 -0.96 22.90
C ASP A 55 6.38 -2.14 22.83
N SER A 56 5.88 -3.39 22.86
CA SER A 56 6.69 -4.60 22.86
C SER A 56 5.91 -5.82 22.39
N SER A 57 6.62 -6.84 21.87
CA SER A 57 6.06 -8.16 21.63
C SER A 57 5.74 -8.87 22.97
N ILE A 58 4.65 -9.60 23.00
CA ILE A 58 4.30 -10.50 24.12
C ILE A 58 5.10 -11.80 24.09
N PHE A 59 5.73 -12.10 22.96
CA PHE A 59 6.53 -13.30 22.76
C PHE A 59 8.01 -13.02 23.00
N HIS A 60 8.67 -13.88 23.76
CA HIS A 60 10.09 -13.78 24.08
C HIS A 60 10.82 -15.04 23.60
N ILE A 61 10.82 -15.28 22.28
CA ILE A 61 11.48 -16.42 21.66
C ILE A 61 12.82 -15.94 21.08
N PRO A 62 13.97 -16.56 21.46
CA PRO A 62 15.24 -16.22 20.86
C PRO A 62 15.23 -16.38 19.32
N TYR A 63 15.77 -15.40 18.61
CA TYR A 63 15.91 -15.41 17.14
C TYR A 63 14.64 -15.35 16.32
N PHE A 64 13.46 -15.40 16.95
CA PHE A 64 12.17 -15.32 16.29
C PHE A 64 11.19 -14.46 17.08
N SER A 65 10.62 -13.45 16.43
CA SER A 65 9.54 -12.63 16.97
C SER A 65 8.25 -12.99 16.25
N PRO A 66 7.45 -13.93 16.80
CA PRO A 66 6.18 -14.32 16.17
C PRO A 66 5.17 -13.17 16.20
N GLU A 67 4.31 -13.18 15.21
CA GLU A 67 3.24 -12.22 15.05
C GLU A 67 1.97 -12.93 14.55
N ILE A 68 0.82 -12.58 15.13
CA ILE A 68 -0.50 -13.06 14.72
C ILE A 68 -1.45 -11.87 14.75
N PHE A 69 -2.23 -11.69 13.69
CA PHE A 69 -3.29 -10.68 13.69
C PHE A 69 -4.57 -11.21 13.04
N VAL A 70 -5.69 -10.67 13.50
CA VAL A 70 -7.04 -10.91 12.97
C VAL A 70 -7.71 -9.57 12.80
N ASP A 71 -8.23 -9.33 11.61
CA ASP A 71 -9.05 -8.21 11.24
C ASP A 71 -10.39 -8.73 10.71
N ALA A 72 -11.47 -8.41 11.41
CA ALA A 72 -12.82 -8.73 11.01
C ALA A 72 -13.69 -7.47 11.04
N ASN A 73 -14.53 -7.29 10.02
CA ASN A 73 -15.42 -6.16 9.94
C ASN A 73 -16.86 -6.57 9.55
N ALA A 74 -17.79 -5.66 9.84
CA ALA A 74 -19.13 -5.64 9.30
C ALA A 74 -19.38 -4.24 8.75
N THR A 75 -19.57 -4.14 7.44
CA THR A 75 -19.79 -2.88 6.74
C THR A 75 -21.24 -2.78 6.30
N TYR A 76 -21.87 -1.64 6.60
CA TYR A 76 -23.20 -1.31 6.10
C TYR A 76 -23.11 -0.17 5.08
N SER A 77 -23.43 -0.45 3.80
CA SER A 77 -23.57 0.56 2.76
C SER A 77 -25.00 1.06 2.69
N PHE A 78 -25.19 2.37 2.67
CA PHE A 78 -26.53 2.97 2.48
C PHE A 78 -27.03 2.84 1.04
N ALA A 79 -26.16 2.55 0.08
CA ALA A 79 -26.54 2.23 -1.29
C ALA A 79 -27.19 0.84 -1.39
N ASN A 80 -26.82 -0.08 -0.49
CA ASN A 80 -27.36 -1.45 -0.39
C ASN A 80 -27.36 -2.18 -1.74
N PRO A 81 -26.18 -2.36 -2.40
CA PRO A 81 -26.09 -3.04 -3.67
C PRO A 81 -26.55 -4.50 -3.56
N ILE A 82 -27.32 -4.97 -4.56
CA ILE A 82 -27.92 -6.32 -4.56
C ILE A 82 -26.86 -7.45 -4.55
N ASP A 83 -25.65 -7.15 -5.01
CA ASP A 83 -24.54 -8.11 -5.07
C ASP A 83 -23.52 -7.94 -3.92
N HIS A 84 -23.82 -7.07 -2.97
CA HIS A 84 -22.97 -6.78 -1.82
C HIS A 84 -21.54 -6.31 -2.18
N THR A 85 -21.31 -5.80 -3.38
CA THR A 85 -19.98 -5.39 -3.85
C THR A 85 -19.59 -4.01 -3.31
N VAL A 86 -18.44 -3.91 -2.68
CA VAL A 86 -17.79 -2.63 -2.36
C VAL A 86 -16.85 -2.24 -3.47
N VAL A 87 -17.05 -1.07 -4.06
CA VAL A 87 -16.20 -0.52 -5.10
C VAL A 87 -15.19 0.47 -4.53
N GLY A 88 -13.99 0.51 -5.09
CA GLY A 88 -12.97 1.53 -4.80
C GLY A 88 -12.38 1.44 -3.40
N SER A 89 -12.32 0.27 -2.81
CA SER A 89 -11.69 0.01 -1.53
C SER A 89 -10.65 -1.10 -1.65
N THR A 90 -9.55 -0.95 -0.93
CA THR A 90 -8.56 -2.00 -0.73
C THR A 90 -8.71 -2.69 0.62
N ALA A 91 -9.55 -2.17 1.51
CA ALA A 91 -9.80 -2.71 2.84
C ALA A 91 -11.06 -3.59 2.91
N LEU A 92 -12.04 -3.31 2.06
CA LEU A 92 -13.38 -3.90 2.06
C LEU A 92 -13.66 -4.55 0.71
N ALA A 93 -14.27 -5.72 0.72
CA ALA A 93 -14.71 -6.43 -0.47
C ALA A 93 -16.25 -6.43 -0.60
N ARG A 94 -16.95 -6.62 0.50
CA ARG A 94 -18.39 -6.79 0.54
C ARG A 94 -19.05 -5.95 1.62
N ASP A 95 -20.30 -5.59 1.42
CA ASP A 95 -21.11 -4.88 2.39
C ASP A 95 -22.32 -5.72 2.86
N ASN A 96 -22.96 -5.24 3.94
CA ASN A 96 -24.12 -5.88 4.58
C ASN A 96 -23.85 -7.33 5.03
N GLU A 97 -22.59 -7.69 5.19
CA GLU A 97 -22.10 -8.98 5.65
C GLU A 97 -20.99 -8.78 6.68
N MET A 98 -20.68 -9.84 7.44
CA MET A 98 -19.47 -9.88 8.25
C MET A 98 -18.38 -10.60 7.45
N GLU A 99 -17.23 -9.97 7.33
CA GLU A 99 -16.07 -10.55 6.65
C GLU A 99 -14.84 -10.59 7.54
N ILE A 100 -13.95 -11.51 7.25
CA ILE A 100 -12.57 -11.50 7.73
C ILE A 100 -11.76 -10.83 6.62
N SER A 101 -11.30 -9.59 6.88
CA SER A 101 -10.47 -8.88 5.91
C SER A 101 -9.07 -9.44 5.88
N GLN A 102 -8.49 -9.70 7.05
CA GLN A 102 -7.15 -10.26 7.17
C GLN A 102 -7.02 -11.21 8.37
N LEU A 103 -6.43 -12.37 8.13
CA LEU A 103 -5.88 -13.25 9.13
C LEU A 103 -4.42 -13.52 8.73
N GLY A 104 -3.48 -13.09 9.56
CA GLY A 104 -2.06 -13.31 9.30
C GLY A 104 -1.34 -13.92 10.50
N PHE A 105 -0.37 -14.76 10.19
CA PHE A 105 0.59 -15.26 11.16
C PHE A 105 1.95 -15.43 10.51
N GLY A 106 3.00 -15.29 11.32
CA GLY A 106 4.38 -15.36 10.87
C GLY A 106 5.31 -14.67 11.84
N GLY A 107 6.22 -13.86 11.37
CA GLY A 107 7.12 -13.08 12.22
C GLY A 107 8.48 -12.83 11.60
N ASP A 108 9.35 -12.27 12.42
CA ASP A 108 10.71 -11.87 12.08
C ASP A 108 11.73 -12.85 12.64
N PHE A 109 12.68 -13.24 11.82
CA PHE A 109 13.82 -14.09 12.18
C PHE A 109 15.12 -13.29 12.10
N SER A 110 16.00 -13.47 13.09
CA SER A 110 17.32 -12.85 13.06
C SER A 110 18.35 -13.74 13.77
N TYR A 111 19.48 -14.01 13.10
CA TYR A 111 20.59 -14.76 13.66
C TYR A 111 21.91 -14.45 12.94
N GLY A 112 22.93 -14.02 13.67
CA GLY A 112 24.27 -13.81 13.12
C GLY A 112 24.34 -12.81 11.95
N GLY A 113 23.44 -11.80 11.93
CA GLY A 113 23.29 -10.85 10.83
C GLY A 113 22.31 -11.31 9.73
N ALA A 114 22.06 -12.60 9.57
CA ALA A 114 21.00 -13.07 8.71
C ALA A 114 19.63 -12.67 9.27
N ARG A 115 18.74 -12.21 8.40
CA ARG A 115 17.38 -11.79 8.74
C ARG A 115 16.38 -12.29 7.71
N ALA A 116 15.17 -12.55 8.16
CA ALA A 116 14.07 -12.89 7.29
C ALA A 116 12.75 -12.46 7.94
N ARG A 117 11.75 -12.21 7.14
CA ARG A 117 10.36 -12.06 7.57
C ARG A 117 9.48 -12.91 6.69
N PHE A 118 8.53 -13.57 7.31
CA PHE A 118 7.46 -14.27 6.62
C PHE A 118 6.14 -13.95 7.31
N MET A 119 5.15 -13.50 6.55
CA MET A 119 3.80 -13.25 7.02
C MET A 119 2.79 -13.80 6.02
N THR A 120 1.86 -14.58 6.51
CA THR A 120 0.70 -15.01 5.70
C THR A 120 -0.36 -13.93 5.67
N GLN A 121 -1.28 -14.05 4.70
CA GLN A 121 -2.55 -13.32 4.68
C GLN A 121 -3.65 -14.24 4.16
N PHE A 122 -4.76 -14.27 4.87
CA PHE A 122 -5.99 -14.91 4.46
C PHE A 122 -7.13 -13.95 4.71
N GLY A 123 -8.15 -13.95 3.86
CA GLY A 123 -9.28 -13.06 3.99
C GLY A 123 -9.48 -12.20 2.74
N THR A 124 -10.51 -11.37 2.73
CA THR A 124 -10.94 -10.66 1.51
C THR A 124 -9.90 -9.71 0.93
N ARG A 125 -8.90 -9.29 1.72
CA ARG A 125 -7.80 -8.46 1.20
C ARG A 125 -6.88 -9.18 0.21
N ASP A 126 -6.77 -10.51 0.29
CA ASP A 126 -6.00 -11.29 -0.68
C ASP A 126 -6.67 -11.34 -2.07
N GLU A 127 -7.96 -10.97 -2.14
CA GLU A 127 -8.70 -10.82 -3.40
C GLU A 127 -8.63 -9.39 -3.95
N VAL A 128 -8.89 -8.38 -3.09
CA VAL A 128 -9.05 -7.01 -3.55
C VAL A 128 -7.73 -6.29 -3.82
N VAL A 129 -6.62 -6.69 -3.19
CA VAL A 129 -5.33 -6.02 -3.36
C VAL A 129 -4.54 -6.53 -4.57
N PRO A 130 -4.35 -7.84 -4.80
CA PRO A 130 -3.59 -8.33 -5.96
C PRO A 130 -4.28 -8.15 -7.31
N ARG A 131 -5.56 -7.75 -7.35
CA ARG A 131 -6.34 -7.66 -8.60
C ARG A 131 -5.69 -6.77 -9.70
N ASN A 132 -4.75 -5.90 -9.35
CA ASN A 132 -3.99 -5.09 -10.30
C ASN A 132 -2.65 -5.74 -10.70
N ASP A 133 -2.37 -6.95 -10.22
CA ASP A 133 -1.19 -7.70 -10.60
C ASP A 133 -1.27 -8.16 -12.06
N TYR A 134 -0.15 -8.06 -12.78
CA TYR A 134 -0.08 -8.44 -14.19
C TYR A 134 0.55 -9.83 -14.41
N SER A 135 0.99 -10.50 -13.34
CA SER A 135 1.66 -11.80 -13.45
C SER A 135 0.81 -12.90 -14.11
N PRO A 136 -0.54 -12.97 -13.95
CA PRO A 136 -1.37 -13.95 -14.62
C PRO A 136 -1.35 -13.84 -16.16
N TYR A 137 -0.97 -12.68 -16.69
CA TYR A 137 -0.96 -12.40 -18.13
C TYR A 137 0.44 -12.44 -18.75
N ARG A 138 1.47 -12.76 -17.98
CA ARG A 138 2.84 -12.72 -18.44
C ARG A 138 3.62 -14.01 -18.11
N GLY A 139 3.90 -14.78 -19.14
CA GLY A 139 4.65 -16.03 -19.01
C GLY A 139 3.76 -17.23 -18.76
N GLN A 140 4.37 -18.34 -18.34
CA GLN A 140 3.67 -19.62 -18.17
C GLN A 140 3.07 -19.80 -16.78
N TYR A 141 3.66 -19.16 -15.77
CA TYR A 141 3.31 -19.39 -14.37
C TYR A 141 2.63 -18.17 -13.79
N ASP A 142 1.48 -18.37 -13.17
CA ASP A 142 0.73 -17.35 -12.45
C ASP A 142 1.36 -17.14 -11.07
N LEU A 143 1.95 -15.96 -10.88
CA LEU A 143 2.58 -15.60 -9.60
C LEU A 143 1.55 -15.13 -8.58
N GLN A 144 0.40 -14.60 -9.01
CA GLN A 144 -0.68 -14.23 -8.12
C GLN A 144 -1.23 -15.47 -7.40
N ASP A 145 -1.50 -16.54 -8.13
CA ASP A 145 -1.93 -17.81 -7.53
C ASP A 145 -0.90 -18.39 -6.54
N ALA A 146 0.39 -18.17 -6.81
CA ALA A 146 1.46 -18.62 -5.94
C ALA A 146 1.63 -17.78 -4.67
N TYR A 147 1.38 -16.46 -4.74
CA TYR A 147 1.81 -15.52 -3.68
C TYR A 147 0.68 -14.79 -2.97
N ARG A 148 -0.58 -14.84 -3.45
CA ARG A 148 -1.70 -14.08 -2.90
C ARG A 148 -1.92 -14.29 -1.39
N TYR A 149 -1.58 -15.45 -0.85
CA TYR A 149 -1.70 -15.76 0.59
C TYR A 149 -0.48 -15.38 1.43
N ILE A 150 0.47 -14.67 0.83
CA ILE A 150 1.70 -14.20 1.47
C ILE A 150 1.73 -12.68 1.40
N SER A 151 1.65 -12.01 2.55
CA SER A 151 1.80 -10.55 2.59
C SER A 151 3.25 -10.11 2.54
N GLU A 152 4.14 -10.83 3.24
CA GLU A 152 5.57 -10.55 3.24
C GLU A 152 6.37 -11.86 3.23
N ALA A 153 7.38 -11.93 2.38
CA ALA A 153 8.34 -13.04 2.38
C ALA A 153 9.68 -12.52 1.84
N TYR A 154 10.58 -12.17 2.73
CA TYR A 154 11.91 -11.70 2.33
C TYR A 154 13.00 -12.26 3.23
N GLY A 155 14.20 -12.35 2.67
CA GLY A 155 15.40 -12.69 3.38
C GLY A 155 16.53 -11.72 3.04
N GLY A 156 17.44 -11.53 3.97
CA GLY A 156 18.54 -10.60 3.79
C GLY A 156 19.58 -10.65 4.88
N TYR A 157 20.40 -9.62 4.87
CA TYR A 157 21.52 -9.53 5.80
C TYR A 157 21.67 -8.13 6.39
N HIS A 158 21.95 -8.07 7.68
CA HIS A 158 22.26 -6.85 8.43
C HIS A 158 23.78 -6.64 8.50
N PHE A 159 24.22 -5.48 8.03
CA PHE A 159 25.60 -5.02 8.14
C PHE A 159 25.71 -3.97 9.24
N ASN A 160 26.66 -4.17 10.16
CA ASN A 160 26.91 -3.25 11.26
C ASN A 160 27.81 -2.07 10.79
N VAL A 161 27.26 -1.25 9.88
CA VAL A 161 27.89 -0.05 9.28
C VAL A 161 26.95 1.12 9.49
N LEU A 162 27.46 2.31 9.83
CA LEU A 162 26.66 3.48 10.25
C LEU A 162 25.80 3.12 11.48
N HIS A 163 24.49 3.38 11.40
CA HIS A 163 23.49 2.94 12.38
C HIS A 163 22.77 1.64 11.93
N GLY A 164 23.36 0.91 11.00
CA GLY A 164 22.86 -0.32 10.40
C GLY A 164 22.56 -0.18 8.91
N ILE A 165 22.88 -1.21 8.13
CA ILE A 165 22.46 -1.36 6.74
C ILE A 165 21.85 -2.74 6.59
N ASN A 166 20.64 -2.80 6.07
CA ASN A 166 19.98 -4.05 5.71
C ASN A 166 19.87 -4.16 4.19
N VAL A 167 20.17 -5.32 3.64
CA VAL A 167 19.92 -5.65 2.23
C VAL A 167 19.01 -6.86 2.20
N ASP A 168 17.81 -6.69 1.67
CA ASP A 168 16.77 -7.71 1.68
C ASP A 168 16.24 -7.92 0.25
N GLY A 169 15.86 -9.17 -0.08
CA GLY A 169 15.21 -9.53 -1.34
C GLY A 169 13.97 -10.39 -1.10
N GLY A 170 12.90 -10.12 -1.84
CA GLY A 170 11.66 -10.87 -1.72
C GLY A 170 10.40 -10.06 -1.97
N LEU A 171 9.32 -10.41 -1.25
CA LEU A 171 8.02 -9.77 -1.25
C LEU A 171 7.87 -8.90 0.00
N PHE A 172 7.48 -7.65 -0.19
CA PHE A 172 7.40 -6.64 0.86
C PHE A 172 6.07 -5.89 0.81
N MET A 173 5.63 -5.37 1.95
CA MET A 173 4.64 -4.28 1.96
C MET A 173 5.23 -3.03 1.31
N SER A 174 4.35 -2.22 0.73
CA SER A 174 4.75 -0.99 0.03
C SER A 174 5.50 -0.03 0.94
N TYR A 175 6.48 0.67 0.37
CA TYR A 175 7.10 1.83 0.99
C TYR A 175 6.40 3.15 0.60
N ILE A 176 5.53 3.12 -0.42
CA ILE A 176 4.74 4.27 -0.87
C ILE A 176 3.43 4.29 -0.08
N GLY A 177 3.04 5.47 0.37
CA GLY A 177 1.86 5.66 1.19
C GLY A 177 2.15 5.72 2.69
N LEU A 178 1.30 6.44 3.42
CA LEU A 178 1.38 6.55 4.87
C LEU A 178 0.72 5.38 5.56
N ASN A 179 -0.42 4.89 5.03
CA ASN A 179 -1.18 3.81 5.64
C ASN A 179 -0.45 2.48 5.47
N SER A 180 -0.42 1.69 6.54
CA SER A 180 0.04 0.31 6.47
C SER A 180 -0.96 -0.58 5.75
N TYR A 181 -0.46 -1.62 5.12
CA TYR A 181 -1.28 -2.73 4.63
C TYR A 181 -2.10 -3.39 5.75
N TYR A 182 -1.57 -3.44 6.96
CA TYR A 182 -2.23 -4.01 8.13
C TYR A 182 -3.14 -2.97 8.79
N GLN A 183 -4.47 -3.17 8.72
CA GLN A 183 -5.46 -2.21 9.22
C GLN A 183 -5.33 -1.91 10.71
N VAL A 184 -4.81 -2.85 11.48
CA VAL A 184 -4.55 -2.69 12.91
C VAL A 184 -3.52 -1.59 13.22
N GLU A 185 -2.74 -1.16 12.24
CA GLU A 185 -1.74 -0.09 12.36
C GLU A 185 -2.28 1.29 11.97
N ASN A 186 -3.39 1.34 11.23
CA ASN A 186 -3.94 2.57 10.69
C ASN A 186 -4.87 3.29 11.66
N TRP A 187 -4.98 4.60 11.54
CA TRP A 187 -5.93 5.39 12.32
C TRP A 187 -7.36 5.28 11.80
N ASP A 188 -7.53 5.15 10.49
CA ASP A 188 -8.76 4.88 9.75
C ASP A 188 -8.89 3.39 9.42
N TYR A 189 -10.09 2.95 9.09
CA TYR A 189 -10.33 1.61 8.53
C TYR A 189 -10.43 1.68 7.01
N GLN A 190 -11.31 2.54 6.50
CA GLN A 190 -11.34 2.85 5.09
C GLN A 190 -10.33 3.94 4.79
N ALA A 191 -9.28 3.58 4.08
CA ALA A 191 -8.28 4.52 3.63
C ALA A 191 -8.89 5.61 2.72
N SER A 192 -8.30 6.81 2.72
CA SER A 192 -8.62 7.85 1.74
C SER A 192 -8.27 7.39 0.33
N TYR A 193 -8.85 8.04 -0.68
CA TYR A 193 -8.49 7.82 -2.09
C TYR A 193 -6.99 7.88 -2.36
N THR A 194 -6.26 8.74 -1.66
CA THR A 194 -4.80 8.82 -1.74
C THR A 194 -4.17 7.45 -1.49
N SER A 195 -4.51 6.80 -0.38
CA SER A 195 -3.93 5.50 -0.01
C SER A 195 -4.55 4.32 -0.76
N ASP A 196 -5.86 4.33 -1.06
CA ASP A 196 -6.51 3.26 -1.82
C ASP A 196 -5.94 3.11 -3.25
N ASN A 197 -5.45 4.21 -3.82
CA ASN A 197 -4.97 4.26 -5.21
C ASN A 197 -3.44 4.31 -5.32
N THR A 198 -2.72 4.04 -4.22
CA THR A 198 -1.28 3.79 -4.18
C THR A 198 -0.99 2.30 -3.95
N PRO A 199 0.24 1.81 -4.20
CA PRO A 199 0.52 0.38 -4.15
C PRO A 199 0.62 -0.13 -2.71
N TRP A 200 0.23 -1.39 -2.50
CA TRP A 200 0.24 -2.04 -1.20
C TRP A 200 1.37 -3.06 -1.02
N PHE A 201 1.96 -3.56 -2.09
CA PHE A 201 3.08 -4.50 -2.02
C PHE A 201 4.06 -4.33 -3.18
N PHE A 202 5.28 -4.82 -2.98
CA PHE A 202 6.33 -4.86 -3.99
C PHE A 202 7.12 -6.16 -3.92
N SER A 203 7.52 -6.67 -5.08
CA SER A 203 8.51 -7.75 -5.22
C SER A 203 9.82 -7.18 -5.72
N GLY A 204 10.94 -7.48 -5.06
CA GLY A 204 12.24 -6.96 -5.50
C GLY A 204 13.33 -7.00 -4.45
N ILE A 205 14.19 -6.00 -4.50
CA ILE A 205 15.32 -5.80 -3.58
C ILE A 205 15.22 -4.41 -2.96
N ARG A 206 15.41 -4.34 -1.65
CA ARG A 206 15.55 -3.07 -0.93
C ARG A 206 16.88 -3.01 -0.17
N THR A 207 17.36 -1.80 0.03
CA THR A 207 18.47 -1.54 0.95
C THR A 207 18.06 -0.49 1.96
N GLN A 208 18.00 -0.82 3.24
CA GLN A 208 17.72 0.14 4.32
C GLN A 208 19.04 0.65 4.88
N ILE A 209 19.30 1.95 4.74
CA ILE A 209 20.53 2.61 5.21
C ILE A 209 20.14 3.57 6.34
N PHE A 210 20.46 3.22 7.57
CA PHE A 210 20.28 4.10 8.72
C PHE A 210 21.49 5.02 8.85
N VAL A 211 21.38 6.19 8.22
CA VAL A 211 22.48 7.17 8.13
C VAL A 211 22.82 7.75 9.49
N THR A 212 21.76 8.05 10.26
CA THR A 212 21.83 8.49 11.67
C THR A 212 20.76 7.78 12.48
N ASN A 213 20.71 8.03 13.79
CA ASN A 213 19.61 7.56 14.64
C ASN A 213 18.24 8.16 14.29
N THR A 214 18.21 9.19 13.46
CA THR A 214 16.97 9.92 13.11
C THR A 214 16.66 9.92 11.61
N LEU A 215 17.56 9.39 10.76
CA LEU A 215 17.46 9.44 9.30
C LEU A 215 17.73 8.06 8.69
N LYS A 216 16.73 7.57 7.94
CA LYS A 216 16.84 6.37 7.10
C LYS A 216 16.67 6.76 5.62
N ILE A 217 17.46 6.16 4.74
CA ILE A 217 17.33 6.19 3.27
C ILE A 217 17.15 4.75 2.80
N GLU A 218 16.24 4.52 1.89
CA GLU A 218 15.87 3.17 1.48
C GLU A 218 15.68 3.09 -0.05
N PRO A 219 16.74 2.87 -0.85
CA PRO A 219 16.63 2.62 -2.28
C PRO A 219 16.06 1.22 -2.58
N TRP A 220 15.26 1.14 -3.65
CA TRP A 220 14.57 -0.06 -4.11
C TRP A 220 14.77 -0.30 -5.59
N ILE A 221 14.82 -1.60 -5.96
CA ILE A 221 14.65 -2.10 -7.32
C ILE A 221 13.57 -3.17 -7.25
N ILE A 222 12.47 -2.95 -7.97
CA ILE A 222 11.26 -3.75 -7.86
C ILE A 222 10.72 -4.18 -9.22
N ASN A 223 9.88 -5.19 -9.25
CA ASN A 223 9.31 -5.70 -10.50
C ASN A 223 8.39 -4.69 -11.18
N GLY A 224 7.59 -3.96 -10.41
CA GLY A 224 6.65 -2.96 -10.94
C GLY A 224 5.69 -2.45 -9.88
N TRP A 225 4.77 -1.57 -10.27
CA TRP A 225 3.77 -0.96 -9.41
C TRP A 225 2.71 -1.98 -8.99
N GLN A 226 2.76 -2.44 -7.75
CA GLN A 226 1.84 -3.43 -7.17
C GLN A 226 1.71 -4.69 -8.06
N SER A 227 2.84 -5.28 -8.45
CA SER A 227 2.86 -6.49 -9.27
C SER A 227 3.94 -7.46 -8.82
N TYR A 228 3.61 -8.75 -8.84
CA TYR A 228 4.57 -9.82 -8.61
C TYR A 228 5.56 -9.99 -9.77
N ALA A 229 5.12 -9.67 -11.02
CA ALA A 229 5.95 -9.71 -12.21
C ALA A 229 6.21 -8.30 -12.77
N THR A 230 7.20 -8.18 -13.65
CA THR A 230 7.45 -6.93 -14.41
C THR A 230 6.39 -6.76 -15.49
N PHE A 231 5.88 -5.54 -15.68
CA PHE A 231 4.91 -5.23 -16.74
C PHE A 231 5.55 -5.23 -18.14
N ASN A 232 6.76 -4.69 -18.24
CA ASN A 232 7.54 -4.57 -19.47
C ASN A 232 8.97 -5.09 -19.21
N ASP A 233 9.95 -4.66 -19.98
CA ASP A 233 11.35 -5.08 -19.92
C ASP A 233 12.21 -4.25 -18.93
N MET A 234 11.64 -3.24 -18.28
CA MET A 234 12.34 -2.40 -17.30
C MET A 234 11.75 -2.65 -15.91
N PRO A 235 12.59 -2.90 -14.90
CA PRO A 235 12.14 -2.92 -13.51
C PRO A 235 11.75 -1.53 -13.04
N GLY A 236 10.98 -1.46 -11.95
CA GLY A 236 10.72 -0.23 -11.22
C GLY A 236 11.90 0.15 -10.34
N PHE A 237 12.14 1.46 -10.19
CA PHE A 237 13.13 2.04 -9.30
C PHE A 237 12.45 3.01 -8.36
N GLY A 238 12.90 3.05 -7.11
CA GLY A 238 12.34 4.00 -6.19
C GLY A 238 13.09 4.06 -4.88
N GLY A 239 12.49 4.70 -3.92
CA GLY A 239 13.09 4.81 -2.60
C GLY A 239 12.22 5.55 -1.60
N ASN A 240 12.61 5.40 -0.35
CA ASN A 240 12.04 6.07 0.79
C ASN A 240 13.09 6.85 1.55
N ILE A 241 12.75 8.04 2.01
CA ILE A 241 13.50 8.78 3.02
C ILE A 241 12.58 8.96 4.22
N THR A 242 13.01 8.46 5.38
CA THR A 242 12.32 8.65 6.66
C THR A 242 13.19 9.50 7.57
N TRP A 243 12.66 10.62 8.02
CA TRP A 243 13.32 11.50 8.99
C TRP A 243 12.44 11.76 10.21
N CYS A 244 12.94 11.35 11.38
CA CYS A 244 12.30 11.56 12.67
C CYS A 244 13.23 12.40 13.56
N PRO A 245 13.26 13.74 13.43
CA PRO A 245 14.14 14.58 14.24
C PRO A 245 13.83 14.52 15.73
N THR A 246 12.58 14.21 16.07
CA THR A 246 12.10 14.00 17.44
C THR A 246 11.03 12.90 17.44
N GLU A 247 10.72 12.34 18.59
CA GLU A 247 9.61 11.39 18.75
C GLU A 247 8.22 11.98 18.42
N ASN A 248 8.10 13.30 18.27
CA ASN A 248 6.84 13.99 17.99
C ASN A 248 6.69 14.44 16.54
N PHE A 249 7.68 14.17 15.69
CA PHE A 249 7.66 14.64 14.31
C PHE A 249 8.31 13.62 13.38
N LYS A 250 7.62 13.29 12.26
CA LYS A 250 8.09 12.36 11.23
C LYS A 250 7.80 12.92 9.86
N ILE A 251 8.77 12.84 8.97
CA ILE A 251 8.65 13.09 7.53
C ILE A 251 8.96 11.80 6.78
N LEU A 252 8.14 11.53 5.77
CA LEU A 252 8.32 10.48 4.79
C LEU A 252 8.34 11.11 3.40
N THR A 253 9.28 10.72 2.55
CA THR A 253 9.30 11.02 1.13
C THR A 253 9.54 9.72 0.38
N ASN A 254 8.65 9.39 -0.54
CA ASN A 254 8.66 8.16 -1.32
C ASN A 254 8.63 8.51 -2.80
N ASP A 255 9.55 7.98 -3.59
CA ASP A 255 9.59 8.20 -5.02
C ASP A 255 9.59 6.87 -5.77
N TYR A 256 8.96 6.86 -6.94
CA TYR A 256 8.90 5.72 -7.85
C TYR A 256 9.07 6.16 -9.30
N TYR A 257 9.77 5.33 -10.08
CA TYR A 257 9.86 5.44 -11.53
C TYR A 257 9.87 4.05 -12.16
N GLY A 258 8.96 3.81 -13.11
CA GLY A 258 8.84 2.51 -13.76
C GLY A 258 8.08 2.56 -15.09
N SER A 259 7.84 1.39 -15.68
CA SER A 259 7.05 1.23 -16.91
C SER A 259 5.96 0.19 -16.67
N ASP A 260 4.79 0.65 -16.19
CA ASP A 260 3.72 -0.17 -15.63
C ASP A 260 2.46 -0.25 -16.52
N ALA A 261 2.48 0.38 -17.67
CA ALA A 261 1.44 0.18 -18.69
C ALA A 261 1.81 -1.05 -19.52
N ALA A 262 1.20 -2.18 -19.23
CA ALA A 262 1.56 -3.47 -19.82
C ALA A 262 1.43 -3.45 -21.36
N GLY A 263 2.47 -3.92 -22.05
CA GLY A 263 2.56 -3.94 -23.50
C GLY A 263 2.74 -2.57 -24.17
N ILE A 264 2.79 -1.47 -23.41
CA ILE A 264 3.03 -0.13 -23.93
C ILE A 264 4.47 0.28 -23.63
N VAL A 265 5.38 -0.18 -24.47
CA VAL A 265 6.80 0.16 -24.38
C VAL A 265 6.98 1.68 -24.54
N GLY A 266 7.75 2.29 -23.64
CA GLY A 266 8.02 3.74 -23.67
C GLY A 266 6.98 4.60 -22.92
N ARG A 267 5.96 4.01 -22.28
CA ARG A 267 5.17 4.71 -21.26
C ARG A 267 5.85 4.54 -19.90
N HIS A 268 6.18 5.66 -19.30
CA HIS A 268 6.86 5.69 -18.00
C HIS A 268 5.99 6.39 -16.97
N ARG A 269 5.94 5.80 -15.79
CA ARG A 269 5.28 6.35 -14.60
C ARG A 269 6.31 6.96 -13.67
N PHE A 270 6.06 8.18 -13.24
CA PHE A 270 6.67 8.79 -12.07
C PHE A 270 5.63 8.99 -10.99
N HIS A 271 5.98 8.77 -9.72
CA HIS A 271 5.12 9.04 -8.58
C HIS A 271 5.96 9.45 -7.37
N SER A 272 5.51 10.48 -6.66
CA SER A 272 6.08 10.96 -5.40
C SER A 272 4.98 11.09 -4.36
N ASP A 273 5.13 10.39 -3.22
CA ASP A 273 4.25 10.43 -2.06
C ASP A 273 5.02 11.04 -0.89
N ASN A 274 4.46 12.07 -0.27
CA ASN A 274 5.12 12.83 0.77
C ASN A 274 4.20 13.01 1.96
N SER A 275 4.66 12.56 3.13
CA SER A 275 3.87 12.61 4.36
C SER A 275 4.62 13.30 5.48
N PHE A 276 3.90 14.04 6.31
CA PHE A 276 4.41 14.48 7.58
C PHE A 276 3.39 14.31 8.70
N LEU A 277 3.89 13.96 9.89
CA LEU A 277 3.10 13.70 11.06
C LEU A 277 3.65 14.53 12.22
N ASN A 278 2.74 15.06 13.02
CA ASN A 278 3.11 15.81 14.21
C ASN A 278 2.18 15.49 15.38
N ARG A 279 2.78 15.05 16.49
CA ARG A 279 2.12 14.94 17.79
C ARG A 279 2.28 16.27 18.54
N TYR A 280 1.31 17.13 18.39
CA TYR A 280 1.36 18.51 18.92
C TYR A 280 0.91 18.62 20.37
N PHE A 281 0.37 17.54 20.95
CA PHE A 281 0.01 17.49 22.36
C PHE A 281 0.26 16.09 22.91
N HIS A 282 0.92 15.99 24.07
CA HIS A 282 1.17 14.74 24.76
C HIS A 282 1.20 14.94 26.26
N ARG A 283 0.49 14.06 26.99
CA ARG A 283 0.50 13.92 28.44
C ARG A 283 0.66 12.45 28.82
N ALA A 284 1.13 12.21 30.06
CA ALA A 284 1.19 10.85 30.57
C ALA A 284 -0.18 10.15 30.45
N LYS A 285 -0.18 8.87 30.08
CA LYS A 285 -1.40 8.04 29.92
C LYS A 285 -2.19 7.84 31.23
N THR A 286 -1.75 8.41 32.34
CA THR A 286 -2.47 8.42 33.62
C THR A 286 -3.67 9.38 33.66
N SER A 287 -3.78 10.28 32.68
CA SER A 287 -4.87 11.25 32.58
C SER A 287 -6.16 10.60 32.03
N SER A 288 -7.29 10.84 32.71
CA SER A 288 -8.62 10.48 32.21
C SER A 288 -9.11 11.38 31.07
N GLY A 289 -8.56 12.60 30.96
CA GLY A 289 -8.86 13.52 29.87
C GLY A 289 -8.08 13.21 28.58
N ILE A 290 -7.83 14.24 27.78
CA ILE A 290 -7.02 14.11 26.56
C ILE A 290 -5.59 13.77 26.97
N THR A 291 -5.06 12.69 26.38
CA THR A 291 -3.71 12.21 26.62
C THR A 291 -2.76 12.55 25.49
N GLN A 292 -3.27 12.60 24.23
CA GLN A 292 -2.45 12.83 23.06
C GLN A 292 -3.30 13.41 21.94
N MET A 293 -2.69 14.28 21.10
CA MET A 293 -3.28 14.78 19.87
C MET A 293 -2.20 14.80 18.79
N ALA A 294 -2.51 14.26 17.63
CA ALA A 294 -1.61 14.23 16.49
C ALA A 294 -2.38 14.43 15.19
N PHE A 295 -1.68 14.90 14.17
CA PHE A 295 -2.19 14.91 12.82
C PHE A 295 -1.20 14.28 11.85
N SER A 296 -1.72 13.82 10.73
CA SER A 296 -0.98 13.41 9.55
C SER A 296 -1.47 14.17 8.33
N PHE A 297 -0.55 14.48 7.44
CA PHE A 297 -0.83 15.04 6.13
C PHE A 297 -0.02 14.29 5.09
N THR A 298 -0.65 13.86 4.01
CA THR A 298 0.00 13.24 2.86
C THR A 298 -0.36 14.00 1.60
N TYR A 299 0.59 14.14 0.71
CA TYR A 299 0.45 14.75 -0.60
C TYR A 299 1.16 13.90 -1.64
N ASP A 300 0.44 13.54 -2.70
CA ASP A 300 0.96 12.74 -3.80
C ASP A 300 0.91 13.52 -5.10
N ILE A 301 1.93 13.30 -5.93
CA ILE A 301 2.00 13.79 -7.29
C ILE A 301 2.64 12.73 -8.17
N GLY A 302 2.04 12.46 -9.32
CA GLY A 302 2.60 11.51 -10.29
C GLY A 302 2.07 11.75 -11.68
N ASP A 303 2.73 11.19 -12.66
CA ASP A 303 2.29 11.23 -14.05
C ASP A 303 2.72 10.01 -14.85
N GLU A 304 2.07 9.79 -15.98
CA GLU A 304 2.56 8.90 -17.02
C GLU A 304 2.87 9.68 -18.31
N LYS A 305 4.02 9.37 -18.91
CA LYS A 305 4.54 10.00 -20.11
C LYS A 305 4.96 8.99 -21.17
N GLY A 306 4.72 9.33 -22.45
CA GLY A 306 5.02 8.47 -23.59
C GLY A 306 3.92 7.46 -23.86
N GLY A 307 4.04 6.65 -24.93
CA GLY A 307 3.04 5.66 -25.29
C GLY A 307 1.62 6.22 -25.46
N GLY A 308 1.48 7.45 -26.00
CA GLY A 308 0.20 8.08 -26.31
C GLY A 308 -0.39 8.95 -25.19
N VAL A 309 0.37 9.27 -24.12
CA VAL A 309 -0.02 10.18 -23.05
C VAL A 309 1.10 11.16 -22.72
N ASN A 310 0.78 12.32 -22.12
CA ASN A 310 1.74 13.41 -21.91
C ASN A 310 1.65 14.06 -20.51
N GLY A 311 1.67 13.26 -19.47
CA GLY A 311 1.78 13.74 -18.08
C GLY A 311 0.77 14.85 -17.74
N PHE A 312 1.26 15.94 -17.14
CA PHE A 312 0.42 17.09 -16.75
C PHE A 312 -0.02 17.97 -17.92
N HIS A 313 0.62 17.86 -19.06
CA HIS A 313 0.49 18.81 -20.17
C HIS A 313 -0.09 18.19 -21.44
N GLY A 314 -1.21 17.51 -21.36
CA GLY A 314 -1.83 16.91 -22.54
C GLY A 314 -1.75 17.81 -23.81
N SER A 315 -1.45 17.23 -24.95
CA SER A 315 -1.36 17.93 -26.22
C SER A 315 -2.03 17.14 -27.35
N ALA A 316 -2.37 17.83 -28.44
CA ALA A 316 -2.94 17.18 -29.62
C ALA A 316 -1.95 16.25 -30.34
N THR A 317 -0.64 16.45 -30.17
CA THR A 317 0.41 15.66 -30.81
C THR A 317 0.93 14.52 -29.94
N ASP A 318 1.04 14.75 -28.63
CA ASP A 318 1.72 13.83 -27.72
C ASP A 318 0.75 13.02 -26.85
N GLY A 319 -0.55 13.31 -27.00
CA GLY A 319 -1.63 12.64 -26.28
C GLY A 319 -2.21 13.44 -25.11
N PRO A 320 -3.30 12.95 -24.50
CA PRO A 320 -3.98 13.62 -23.40
C PRO A 320 -3.13 13.65 -22.14
N ALA A 321 -3.53 14.52 -21.19
CA ALA A 321 -2.95 14.55 -19.87
C ALA A 321 -3.28 13.25 -19.12
N GLN A 322 -2.29 12.70 -18.42
CA GLN A 322 -2.43 11.54 -17.56
C GLN A 322 -1.55 11.73 -16.33
N PHE A 323 -2.17 12.14 -15.23
CA PHE A 323 -1.47 12.44 -13.99
C PHE A 323 -2.30 12.08 -12.77
N PHE A 324 -1.65 12.06 -11.62
CA PHE A 324 -2.26 11.85 -10.32
C PHE A 324 -1.84 12.98 -9.39
N THR A 325 -2.80 13.59 -8.75
CA THR A 325 -2.55 14.49 -7.61
C THR A 325 -3.55 14.18 -6.53
N SER A 326 -3.08 14.04 -5.30
CA SER A 326 -3.97 13.84 -4.18
C SER A 326 -3.40 14.47 -2.91
N ALA A 327 -4.28 14.68 -1.94
CA ALA A 327 -3.88 15.03 -0.59
C ALA A 327 -4.87 14.44 0.40
N MET A 328 -4.39 14.00 1.57
CA MET A 328 -5.23 13.58 2.69
C MET A 328 -4.72 14.21 3.99
N PHE A 329 -5.66 14.48 4.88
CA PHE A 329 -5.38 15.02 6.20
C PHE A 329 -6.22 14.28 7.24
N TYR A 330 -5.58 13.86 8.32
CA TYR A 330 -6.23 13.23 9.46
C TYR A 330 -5.76 13.84 10.77
N ASN A 331 -6.68 14.03 11.70
CA ASN A 331 -6.39 14.41 13.08
C ASN A 331 -6.96 13.36 14.03
N ARG A 332 -6.14 12.87 14.95
CA ARG A 332 -6.54 11.88 15.97
C ARG A 332 -6.30 12.40 17.36
N ILE A 333 -7.27 12.22 18.24
CA ILE A 333 -7.27 12.64 19.64
C ILE A 333 -7.46 11.40 20.50
N TRP A 334 -6.53 11.17 21.42
CA TRP A 334 -6.62 10.05 22.38
C TRP A 334 -7.00 10.57 23.76
N PHE A 335 -7.84 9.85 24.46
CA PHE A 335 -8.35 10.20 25.78
C PHE A 335 -8.64 8.94 26.61
N ALA A 336 -9.13 9.12 27.86
CA ALA A 336 -9.43 8.02 28.78
C ALA A 336 -8.24 7.06 28.97
N HIS A 337 -7.11 7.58 29.41
CA HIS A 337 -5.86 6.82 29.60
C HIS A 337 -5.27 6.25 28.28
N GLY A 338 -5.58 6.86 27.16
CA GLY A 338 -5.19 6.38 25.82
C GLY A 338 -6.01 5.19 25.31
N LYS A 339 -7.08 4.82 26.02
CA LYS A 339 -7.94 3.68 25.66
C LYS A 339 -9.05 4.02 24.67
N LEU A 340 -9.33 5.29 24.50
CA LEU A 340 -10.27 5.78 23.49
C LEU A 340 -9.55 6.74 22.54
N ALA A 341 -9.92 6.71 21.28
CA ALA A 341 -9.48 7.70 20.31
C ALA A 341 -10.62 8.12 19.39
N TRP A 342 -10.56 9.37 18.98
CA TRP A 342 -11.44 9.93 17.94
C TRP A 342 -10.59 10.42 16.77
N LEU A 343 -10.99 10.01 15.57
CA LEU A 343 -10.41 10.44 14.30
C LEU A 343 -11.39 11.28 13.52
N ILE A 344 -10.87 12.27 12.82
CA ILE A 344 -11.56 13.01 11.79
C ILE A 344 -10.59 13.33 10.67
N GLY A 345 -11.01 13.17 9.41
CA GLY A 345 -10.16 13.47 8.26
C GLY A 345 -10.79 13.09 6.93
N GLY A 346 -9.98 13.02 5.92
CA GLY A 346 -10.34 12.68 4.56
C GLY A 346 -9.34 13.21 3.55
N GLY A 347 -9.68 13.11 2.27
CA GLY A 347 -8.77 13.52 1.20
C GLY A 347 -9.47 13.93 -0.08
N VAL A 348 -8.65 14.38 -1.01
CA VAL A 348 -9.05 14.79 -2.36
C VAL A 348 -8.12 14.15 -3.38
N MET A 349 -8.64 13.82 -4.56
CA MET A 349 -7.86 13.21 -5.64
C MET A 349 -8.28 13.76 -6.99
N ASN A 350 -7.31 13.93 -7.88
CA ASN A 350 -7.51 14.18 -9.30
C ASN A 350 -6.62 13.23 -10.11
N ASN A 351 -7.23 12.37 -10.93
CA ASN A 351 -6.52 11.36 -11.71
C ASN A 351 -7.10 11.25 -13.14
N PRO A 352 -6.88 12.25 -14.02
CA PRO A 352 -7.25 12.11 -15.42
C PRO A 352 -6.49 10.94 -16.06
N GLY A 353 -7.21 10.19 -16.91
CA GLY A 353 -6.76 8.90 -17.43
C GLY A 353 -7.05 7.72 -16.49
N ARG A 354 -7.41 7.98 -15.24
CA ARG A 354 -7.84 6.99 -14.24
C ARG A 354 -6.87 5.82 -14.02
N TYR A 355 -5.60 5.99 -14.38
CA TYR A 355 -4.61 4.90 -14.44
C TYR A 355 -4.21 4.32 -13.06
N LEU A 356 -4.55 4.99 -11.97
CA LEU A 356 -4.40 4.48 -10.60
C LEU A 356 -5.74 4.18 -9.94
N VAL A 357 -6.88 4.55 -10.54
CA VAL A 357 -8.21 4.32 -9.94
C VAL A 357 -8.54 2.83 -9.94
N LEU A 358 -8.98 2.32 -8.79
CA LEU A 358 -9.49 0.96 -8.67
C LEU A 358 -10.79 0.83 -9.47
N GLU A 359 -10.76 0.06 -10.56
CA GLU A 359 -11.93 -0.11 -11.42
C GLU A 359 -13.13 -0.72 -10.68
N PRO A 360 -14.35 -0.22 -10.91
CA PRO A 360 -15.56 -0.92 -10.52
C PRO A 360 -15.69 -2.18 -11.36
N THR A 361 -15.35 -3.33 -10.79
CA THR A 361 -15.31 -4.59 -11.51
C THR A 361 -16.56 -5.41 -11.27
N GLY A 362 -17.14 -5.95 -12.33
CA GLY A 362 -18.21 -6.94 -12.26
C GLY A 362 -17.73 -8.38 -12.13
N GLN A 363 -16.44 -8.65 -12.32
CA GLN A 363 -15.84 -9.98 -12.20
C GLN A 363 -14.37 -9.85 -11.79
N ALA A 364 -13.84 -10.82 -11.06
CA ALA A 364 -12.46 -10.88 -10.58
C ALA A 364 -11.38 -10.90 -11.69
N SER A 365 -11.74 -10.78 -12.96
CA SER A 365 -10.88 -10.89 -14.11
C SER A 365 -10.85 -9.66 -15.02
N ASP A 366 -11.23 -8.47 -14.53
CA ASP A 366 -11.16 -7.23 -15.31
C ASP A 366 -9.74 -6.65 -15.40
N LEU A 367 -8.77 -7.53 -15.35
CA LEU A 367 -7.39 -7.19 -15.69
C LEU A 367 -7.29 -6.93 -17.19
N PRO A 368 -6.41 -6.00 -17.62
CA PRO A 368 -6.26 -5.65 -19.02
C PRO A 368 -5.98 -6.89 -19.85
N THR A 369 -6.92 -7.28 -20.71
CA THR A 369 -6.71 -8.38 -21.64
C THR A 369 -5.79 -7.92 -22.75
N PRO A 370 -4.61 -8.53 -22.99
CA PRO A 370 -3.77 -8.20 -24.11
C PRO A 370 -4.52 -8.42 -25.42
N THR A 371 -4.76 -7.35 -26.17
CA THR A 371 -5.34 -7.45 -27.50
C THR A 371 -4.21 -7.39 -28.52
N ALA A 372 -4.01 -8.47 -29.26
CA ALA A 372 -3.05 -8.48 -30.37
C ALA A 372 -3.61 -7.71 -31.55
N VAL A 373 -3.02 -6.57 -31.87
CA VAL A 373 -3.28 -5.84 -33.12
C VAL A 373 -2.22 -6.23 -34.14
N VAL A 374 -2.63 -6.89 -35.21
CA VAL A 374 -1.75 -7.21 -36.32
C VAL A 374 -1.74 -6.04 -37.32
N LEU A 375 -0.60 -5.37 -37.42
CA LEU A 375 -0.42 -4.30 -38.41
C LEU A 375 -0.38 -4.87 -39.86
N PRO A 376 -0.64 -4.04 -40.90
CA PRO A 376 -0.61 -4.50 -42.30
C PRO A 376 0.73 -5.09 -42.73
N ASN A 377 1.82 -4.78 -42.07
CA ASN A 377 3.16 -5.34 -42.30
C ASN A 377 3.43 -6.66 -41.56
N GLY A 378 2.42 -7.22 -40.90
CA GLY A 378 2.54 -8.46 -40.12
C GLY A 378 3.12 -8.28 -38.71
N THR A 379 3.47 -7.06 -38.30
CA THR A 379 3.93 -6.82 -36.90
C THR A 379 2.76 -6.94 -35.95
N VAL A 380 2.92 -7.78 -34.94
CA VAL A 380 1.94 -7.93 -33.85
C VAL A 380 2.27 -6.88 -32.79
N LEU A 381 1.42 -5.87 -32.64
CA LEU A 381 1.42 -4.98 -31.50
C LEU A 381 0.48 -5.58 -30.46
N GLN A 382 1.01 -5.91 -29.29
CA GLN A 382 0.18 -6.17 -28.12
C GLN A 382 -0.21 -4.81 -27.53
N THR A 383 -1.45 -4.42 -27.74
CA THR A 383 -2.06 -3.32 -27.02
C THR A 383 -2.85 -3.90 -25.86
N THR A 384 -2.62 -3.45 -24.66
CA THR A 384 -3.53 -3.71 -23.54
C THR A 384 -4.66 -2.71 -23.64
N THR A 385 -5.82 -3.17 -24.02
CA THR A 385 -7.06 -2.43 -23.80
C THR A 385 -7.49 -2.73 -22.38
N GLN A 386 -7.40 -1.76 -21.48
CA GLN A 386 -8.14 -1.83 -20.23
C GLN A 386 -9.61 -1.71 -20.59
N THR A 387 -10.35 -2.78 -20.44
CA THR A 387 -11.79 -2.78 -20.62
C THR A 387 -12.40 -2.60 -19.23
N GLY A 388 -12.55 -1.35 -18.78
CA GLY A 388 -13.36 -1.06 -17.60
C GLY A 388 -14.81 -1.44 -17.84
N THR A 389 -15.53 -1.71 -16.77
CA THR A 389 -16.97 -1.96 -16.84
C THR A 389 -17.66 -0.66 -17.26
N ALA A 390 -18.43 -0.70 -18.37
CA ALA A 390 -19.25 0.44 -18.76
C ALA A 390 -20.31 0.71 -17.65
N PRO A 391 -20.57 1.97 -17.27
CA PRO A 391 -20.13 3.22 -17.90
C PRO A 391 -18.74 3.73 -17.43
N PHE A 392 -18.01 3.00 -16.59
CA PHE A 392 -16.67 3.40 -16.16
C PHE A 392 -15.61 2.85 -17.12
N THR A 393 -14.65 3.68 -17.52
CA THR A 393 -13.53 3.31 -18.38
C THR A 393 -12.25 3.97 -17.87
N GLN A 394 -11.09 3.43 -18.23
CA GLN A 394 -9.76 3.99 -17.92
C GLN A 394 -9.03 4.37 -19.21
N ASN A 395 -9.70 5.13 -20.12
CA ASN A 395 -9.02 5.61 -21.31
C ASN A 395 -8.14 6.82 -20.98
N PRO A 396 -7.03 7.01 -21.72
CA PRO A 396 -6.19 8.18 -21.57
C PRO A 396 -7.00 9.49 -21.64
N GLY A 397 -6.85 10.33 -20.60
CA GLY A 397 -7.55 11.61 -20.52
C GLY A 397 -8.94 11.56 -19.87
N ASP A 398 -9.52 10.40 -19.59
CA ASP A 398 -10.80 10.30 -18.89
C ASP A 398 -10.75 11.05 -17.55
N PRO A 399 -11.70 11.97 -17.27
CA PRO A 399 -11.65 12.77 -16.04
C PRO A 399 -12.01 11.93 -14.80
N PHE A 400 -11.32 12.20 -13.70
CA PHE A 400 -11.67 11.66 -12.39
C PHE A 400 -11.25 12.63 -11.28
N HIS A 401 -12.24 13.20 -10.60
CA HIS A 401 -12.07 13.99 -9.40
C HIS A 401 -12.85 13.30 -8.27
N ALA A 402 -12.23 13.15 -7.13
CA ALA A 402 -12.84 12.48 -6.01
C ALA A 402 -12.45 13.14 -4.69
N TRP A 403 -13.29 12.96 -3.65
CA TRP A 403 -12.96 13.32 -2.29
C TRP A 403 -13.66 12.40 -1.31
N ASP A 404 -13.12 12.29 -0.13
CA ASP A 404 -13.67 11.50 0.96
C ASP A 404 -13.62 12.25 2.29
N PHE A 405 -14.46 11.80 3.19
CA PHE A 405 -14.48 12.21 4.58
C PHE A 405 -14.71 10.98 5.45
N SER A 406 -13.92 10.85 6.51
CA SER A 406 -14.13 9.81 7.51
C SER A 406 -14.00 10.33 8.94
N THR A 407 -14.72 9.67 9.85
CA THR A 407 -14.59 9.88 11.29
C THR A 407 -14.83 8.57 12.01
N ASN A 408 -14.04 8.28 13.05
CA ASN A 408 -14.20 7.07 13.83
C ASN A 408 -13.98 7.27 15.32
N ILE A 409 -14.54 6.34 16.09
CA ILE A 409 -14.22 6.12 17.49
C ILE A 409 -13.57 4.74 17.61
N SER A 410 -12.38 4.73 18.23
CA SER A 410 -11.63 3.52 18.54
C SER A 410 -11.62 3.28 20.05
N TRP A 411 -11.98 2.06 20.46
CA TRP A 411 -11.83 1.59 21.83
C TRP A 411 -10.69 0.56 21.89
N MET A 412 -9.65 0.89 22.63
CA MET A 412 -8.38 0.14 22.73
C MET A 412 -8.11 -0.22 24.19
N PRO A 413 -8.80 -1.20 24.77
CA PRO A 413 -8.62 -1.57 26.20
C PRO A 413 -7.24 -2.12 26.50
N SER A 414 -6.55 -2.67 25.49
CA SER A 414 -5.17 -3.17 25.53
C SER A 414 -4.41 -2.78 24.27
N GLN A 415 -3.10 -3.01 24.26
CA GLN A 415 -2.26 -2.80 23.06
C GLN A 415 -2.59 -3.80 21.94
N SER A 416 -3.12 -4.97 22.28
CA SER A 416 -3.42 -6.08 21.37
C SER A 416 -4.84 -6.08 20.81
N PHE A 417 -5.72 -5.19 21.25
CA PHE A 417 -7.12 -5.18 20.84
C PHE A 417 -7.61 -3.77 20.52
N GLU A 418 -8.37 -3.66 19.43
CA GLU A 418 -9.10 -2.46 19.07
C GLU A 418 -10.49 -2.83 18.51
N PHE A 419 -11.51 -2.15 19.00
CA PHE A 419 -12.83 -2.06 18.37
C PHE A 419 -12.97 -0.67 17.75
N ARG A 420 -13.36 -0.60 16.49
CA ARG A 420 -13.50 0.64 15.74
C ARG A 420 -14.90 0.75 15.14
N LEU A 421 -15.52 1.90 15.32
CA LEU A 421 -16.74 2.28 14.63
C LEU A 421 -16.43 3.49 13.77
N GLU A 422 -16.56 3.35 12.44
CA GLU A 422 -16.20 4.38 11.47
C GLU A 422 -17.39 4.71 10.56
N TYR A 423 -17.57 6.00 10.30
CA TYR A 423 -18.43 6.51 9.26
C TYR A 423 -17.57 7.09 8.13
N VAL A 424 -17.93 6.75 6.89
CA VAL A 424 -17.24 7.21 5.68
C VAL A 424 -18.26 7.76 4.69
N TYR A 425 -17.92 8.91 4.09
CA TYR A 425 -18.57 9.46 2.90
C TYR A 425 -17.55 9.58 1.78
N ARG A 426 -17.92 9.14 0.58
CA ARG A 426 -17.05 9.21 -0.62
C ARG A 426 -17.82 9.78 -1.79
N TYR A 427 -17.14 10.60 -2.59
CA TYR A 427 -17.68 11.20 -3.81
C TYR A 427 -16.70 11.01 -4.98
N ALA A 428 -17.21 10.77 -6.17
CA ALA A 428 -16.49 10.79 -7.44
C ALA A 428 -17.27 11.63 -8.47
N SER A 429 -16.55 12.33 -9.34
CA SER A 429 -17.13 13.19 -10.37
C SER A 429 -17.85 12.43 -11.48
N VAL A 430 -17.68 11.12 -11.52
CA VAL A 430 -18.31 10.19 -12.46
C VAL A 430 -18.98 9.05 -11.70
N PRO A 431 -19.99 8.37 -12.28
CA PRO A 431 -20.53 7.16 -11.68
C PRO A 431 -19.45 6.12 -11.43
N TYR A 432 -19.28 5.70 -10.16
CA TYR A 432 -18.15 4.88 -9.73
C TYR A 432 -18.52 3.85 -8.66
N PHE A 433 -19.33 4.20 -7.66
CA PHE A 433 -19.69 3.32 -6.56
C PHE A 433 -20.87 2.41 -6.91
N ALA A 434 -20.91 1.21 -6.33
CA ALA A 434 -22.01 0.29 -6.53
C ALA A 434 -23.36 0.90 -6.06
N GLY A 435 -24.33 0.93 -6.97
CA GLY A 435 -25.71 1.30 -6.68
C GLY A 435 -26.57 0.11 -6.28
N PRO A 436 -27.86 0.34 -5.95
CA PRO A 436 -28.78 -0.73 -5.53
C PRO A 436 -28.92 -1.88 -6.53
N GLY A 437 -28.76 -1.61 -7.83
CA GLY A 437 -28.82 -2.62 -8.89
C GLY A 437 -27.58 -3.52 -8.99
N GLY A 438 -26.53 -3.25 -8.21
CA GLY A 438 -25.29 -4.02 -8.23
C GLY A 438 -24.41 -3.80 -9.45
N VAL A 439 -23.25 -4.44 -9.45
CA VAL A 439 -22.22 -4.28 -10.51
C VAL A 439 -21.83 -5.60 -11.18
N THR A 440 -22.26 -6.75 -10.65
CA THR A 440 -21.87 -8.08 -11.16
C THR A 440 -22.87 -8.68 -12.13
N SER A 441 -24.16 -8.50 -11.88
CA SER A 441 -25.26 -9.01 -12.70
C SER A 441 -26.59 -8.35 -12.31
N PRO A 442 -27.62 -8.44 -13.15
CA PRO A 442 -28.94 -7.85 -12.83
C PRO A 442 -29.64 -8.47 -11.62
N THR A 443 -29.20 -9.59 -11.12
CA THR A 443 -29.76 -10.27 -9.93
C THR A 443 -28.80 -10.29 -8.74
N GLY A 444 -27.59 -9.77 -8.89
CA GLY A 444 -26.52 -9.85 -7.89
C GLY A 444 -25.77 -11.19 -7.85
N TYR A 445 -26.20 -12.19 -8.62
CA TYR A 445 -25.54 -13.51 -8.66
C TYR A 445 -24.72 -13.68 -9.92
N THR A 446 -23.43 -14.04 -9.76
CA THR A 446 -22.46 -14.25 -10.87
C THR A 446 -22.87 -15.38 -11.81
N THR A 447 -23.73 -16.32 -11.35
CA THR A 447 -24.26 -17.42 -12.17
C THR A 447 -25.40 -16.99 -13.08
N THR A 448 -25.94 -15.77 -12.91
CA THR A 448 -27.01 -15.24 -13.76
C THR A 448 -26.42 -14.82 -15.11
N PRO A 449 -27.00 -15.28 -16.25
CA PRO A 449 -26.59 -14.77 -17.55
C PRO A 449 -26.79 -13.26 -17.64
N ILE A 450 -25.79 -12.53 -18.11
CA ILE A 450 -25.87 -11.08 -18.30
C ILE A 450 -26.59 -10.79 -19.61
N PRO A 451 -27.77 -10.11 -19.59
CA PRO A 451 -28.50 -9.78 -20.79
C PRO A 451 -27.71 -8.76 -21.66
N ALA A 452 -27.87 -8.84 -22.96
CA ALA A 452 -27.30 -7.85 -23.86
C ALA A 452 -27.81 -6.45 -23.52
N GLY A 453 -26.88 -5.50 -23.35
CA GLY A 453 -27.18 -4.11 -23.01
C GLY A 453 -27.36 -3.84 -21.50
N TRP A 454 -27.23 -4.85 -20.64
CA TRP A 454 -27.14 -4.58 -19.19
C TRP A 454 -25.84 -3.84 -18.88
N VAL A 455 -25.93 -2.87 -17.98
CA VAL A 455 -24.78 -2.13 -17.45
C VAL A 455 -24.83 -2.13 -15.93
N PRO A 456 -23.69 -2.09 -15.23
CA PRO A 456 -23.63 -1.92 -13.78
C PRO A 456 -24.36 -0.66 -13.33
N ASP A 457 -25.02 -0.74 -12.17
CA ASP A 457 -25.62 0.41 -11.52
C ASP A 457 -24.55 1.14 -10.71
N LEU A 458 -24.07 2.28 -11.23
CA LEU A 458 -23.03 3.06 -10.60
C LEU A 458 -23.55 4.41 -10.11
N LEU A 459 -23.15 4.79 -8.91
CA LEU A 459 -23.45 6.06 -8.25
C LEU A 459 -22.19 6.97 -8.18
N THR A 460 -22.42 8.27 -8.04
CA THR A 460 -21.33 9.26 -7.85
C THR A 460 -20.94 9.44 -6.38
N HIS A 461 -21.67 8.87 -5.45
CA HIS A 461 -21.38 9.00 -4.02
C HIS A 461 -21.75 7.73 -3.26
N GLU A 462 -21.14 7.57 -2.10
CA GLU A 462 -21.35 6.44 -1.23
C GLU A 462 -21.24 6.86 0.24
N ASN A 463 -22.08 6.24 1.08
CA ASN A 463 -22.02 6.35 2.54
C ASN A 463 -21.89 4.96 3.15
N ARG A 464 -21.02 4.81 4.15
CA ARG A 464 -20.83 3.55 4.86
C ARG A 464 -20.65 3.74 6.36
N VAL A 465 -21.08 2.75 7.13
CA VAL A 465 -20.71 2.56 8.53
C VAL A 465 -19.97 1.24 8.65
N ILE A 466 -18.80 1.27 9.25
CA ILE A 466 -17.91 0.11 9.39
C ILE A 466 -17.74 -0.15 10.88
N MET A 467 -18.00 -1.40 11.31
CA MET A 467 -17.63 -1.92 12.62
C MET A 467 -16.49 -2.90 12.44
N ALA A 468 -15.36 -2.68 13.11
CA ALA A 468 -14.21 -3.55 12.98
C ALA A 468 -13.69 -4.03 14.34
N ILE A 469 -13.21 -5.26 14.36
CA ILE A 469 -12.49 -5.90 15.46
C ILE A 469 -11.09 -6.20 14.97
N LEU A 470 -10.10 -5.60 15.60
CA LEU A 470 -8.69 -5.68 15.24
C LEU A 470 -7.93 -6.27 16.42
N VAL A 471 -7.24 -7.39 16.19
CA VAL A 471 -6.46 -8.10 17.20
C VAL A 471 -5.06 -8.34 16.66
N ARG A 472 -4.01 -8.09 17.49
CA ARG A 472 -2.62 -8.37 17.13
C ARG A 472 -1.81 -8.79 18.35
N PHE A 473 -1.08 -9.90 18.20
CA PHE A 473 -0.18 -10.47 19.21
C PHE A 473 1.25 -10.51 18.69
#